data_10822176d476e3b2b8ae3322b1a60d57
#
_entry.id   10822176d476e3b2b8ae3322b1a60d57
#
_cell.length_a   1.000
_cell.length_b   1.000
_cell.length_c   1.000
_cell.angle_alpha   90.00
_cell.angle_beta   90.00
_cell.angle_gamma   90.00
#
_symmetry.space_group_name_H-M   'P 1'
#
loop_
_entity.id
_entity.type
_entity.pdbx_description
1 polymer ?
#
loop_
_entity_poly.entity_id
_entity_poly.type
_entity_poly.pdbx_seq_one_letter_code
_entity_poly.pdbx_strand_id
1 'polypeptide(L)'
;IYDIYFKNLKTGKVISQTISNSTGSVAWANDNKTVFYTSKNQTTLLGEKIWRHKVGEKSDDKLMYHEKDDTFYNGVYKSKSGKFIIIYHSSTLISDYQILNADNPDGTFKRFTPRDFNHEYSIDHFDDKFYIITNWKAENNRLMETSDQKTSISNWKEVISHRKDVHLLSMEIFTNHLVISERKNGLRELRIINQGSGEDSYIDFGEDTYTSWISVNEEFNTNLLRYTFSSLTTPFSTYDYNMDTKKLDLKKRDEVVGGYDSNKYASERMYATARDGKTIPISLVYRKDKKLNQPQNLLLYAYGAYGSTIDPYFSSVRLSLLDRGFIYAIAHVRGGQIYGRQSYDDGKVLNKKNTFFDFIDAGKHLIQEEYTISEKLYAQGGSAGGLLIGAVVNYEPLMWKGAIAAVPFVDAVTTMADPTIPLTSGEWDEWGDPREKKYYDYMLSYSPYDQITNTEYPNMLVTSGFFDSQVQYWEPLKYVAKLRDSWQGYNKLYLHMNMEAGHSGKSGRFRRYKEYALEYAFLLDLGGIKK
;
A
#
# COMPACT_ATOMS: atom_id res chain seq x y z
N ILE A 1 1.87 16.67 8.31
CA ILE A 1 2.34 17.27 9.58
C ILE A 1 1.12 17.42 10.47
N TYR A 2 1.23 17.04 11.75
CA TYR A 2 0.16 17.05 12.74
C TYR A 2 0.57 17.84 13.97
N ASP A 3 -0.43 18.40 14.67
CA ASP A 3 -0.27 18.91 16.02
C ASP A 3 -0.93 17.92 16.99
N ILE A 4 -0.25 17.64 18.11
CA ILE A 4 -0.73 16.74 19.16
C ILE A 4 -1.35 17.57 20.27
N TYR A 5 -2.59 17.28 20.61
CA TYR A 5 -3.33 17.88 21.72
C TYR A 5 -3.63 16.85 22.79
N PHE A 6 -3.59 17.25 24.05
CA PHE A 6 -3.88 16.39 25.18
C PHE A 6 -5.22 16.71 25.80
N LYS A 7 -6.07 15.68 25.98
CA LYS A 7 -7.37 15.81 26.60
C LYS A 7 -7.46 14.95 27.86
N ASN A 8 -7.80 15.56 28.99
CA ASN A 8 -8.08 14.82 30.21
C ASN A 8 -9.45 14.12 30.07
N LEU A 9 -9.46 12.79 30.07
CA LEU A 9 -10.68 11.99 29.83
C LEU A 9 -11.68 12.06 30.98
N LYS A 10 -11.24 12.34 32.23
CA LYS A 10 -12.15 12.48 33.39
C LYS A 10 -12.89 13.82 33.39
N THR A 11 -12.22 14.89 33.00
CA THR A 11 -12.78 16.26 33.04
C THR A 11 -13.28 16.73 31.68
N GLY A 12 -12.90 16.05 30.59
CA GLY A 12 -13.18 16.47 29.22
C GLY A 12 -12.39 17.69 28.74
N LYS A 13 -11.55 18.29 29.60
CA LYS A 13 -10.77 19.50 29.27
C LYS A 13 -9.55 19.18 28.44
N VAL A 14 -9.29 20.00 27.42
CA VAL A 14 -8.02 20.00 26.66
C VAL A 14 -6.97 20.75 27.49
N ILE A 15 -5.80 20.17 27.61
CA ILE A 15 -4.63 20.77 28.28
C ILE A 15 -4.04 21.81 27.33
N SER A 16 -3.51 22.91 27.86
CA SER A 16 -2.97 24.03 27.06
C SER A 16 -1.66 23.72 26.31
N GLN A 17 -1.06 22.56 26.55
CA GLN A 17 0.15 22.13 25.84
C GLN A 17 -0.18 21.57 24.47
N THR A 18 0.60 21.95 23.47
CA THR A 18 0.51 21.45 22.10
C THR A 18 1.90 21.10 21.59
N ILE A 19 2.04 19.96 20.96
CA ILE A 19 3.27 19.56 20.27
C ILE A 19 3.02 19.74 18.77
N SER A 20 3.77 20.60 18.13
CA SER A 20 3.66 20.86 16.68
C SER A 20 4.70 20.07 15.88
N ASN A 21 4.49 20.00 14.56
CA ASN A 21 5.39 19.36 13.59
C ASN A 21 5.60 17.85 13.81
N SER A 22 4.60 17.15 14.34
CA SER A 22 4.64 15.70 14.53
C SER A 22 4.27 14.94 13.24
N THR A 23 4.73 13.70 13.12
CA THR A 23 4.26 12.72 12.11
C THR A 23 2.91 12.13 12.49
N GLY A 24 2.43 12.30 13.72
CA GLY A 24 1.27 11.61 14.30
C GLY A 24 1.61 10.28 14.98
N SER A 25 2.86 9.82 14.91
CA SER A 25 3.33 8.63 15.63
C SER A 25 3.60 8.99 17.09
N VAL A 26 2.85 8.37 18.02
CA VAL A 26 2.91 8.64 19.46
C VAL A 26 2.79 7.35 20.26
N ALA A 27 3.48 7.30 21.42
CA ALA A 27 3.37 6.20 22.37
C ALA A 27 3.38 6.71 23.81
N TRP A 28 2.40 6.27 24.62
CA TRP A 28 2.33 6.59 26.05
C TRP A 28 3.14 5.61 26.89
N ALA A 29 3.95 6.13 27.81
CA ALA A 29 4.50 5.31 28.87
C ALA A 29 3.42 4.86 29.88
N ASN A 30 3.76 3.92 30.76
CA ASN A 30 2.81 3.38 31.74
C ASN A 30 2.50 4.35 32.90
N ASP A 31 3.28 5.41 33.05
CA ASP A 31 3.03 6.46 34.05
C ASP A 31 1.84 7.38 33.70
N ASN A 32 1.24 7.23 32.50
CA ASN A 32 0.17 8.09 31.97
C ASN A 32 0.48 9.60 31.96
N LYS A 33 1.76 9.96 31.94
CA LYS A 33 2.25 11.35 31.93
C LYS A 33 3.29 11.57 30.84
N THR A 34 4.06 10.55 30.53
CA THR A 34 5.13 10.63 29.55
C THR A 34 4.67 10.12 28.19
N VAL A 35 4.93 10.92 27.14
CA VAL A 35 4.61 10.60 25.75
C VAL A 35 5.89 10.65 24.94
N PHE A 36 6.10 9.64 24.11
CA PHE A 36 7.10 9.64 23.05
C PHE A 36 6.43 9.96 21.72
N TYR A 37 7.08 10.78 20.90
CA TYR A 37 6.55 11.17 19.60
C TYR A 37 7.66 11.40 18.59
N THR A 38 7.29 11.35 17.29
CA THR A 38 8.20 11.62 16.18
C THR A 38 7.94 13.01 15.62
N SER A 39 8.97 13.86 15.55
CA SER A 39 8.90 15.13 14.83
C SER A 39 9.27 14.97 13.37
N LYS A 40 8.65 15.78 12.51
CA LYS A 40 8.89 15.79 11.06
C LYS A 40 9.81 16.93 10.67
N ASN A 41 10.84 16.63 9.88
CA ASN A 41 11.66 17.64 9.24
C ASN A 41 10.82 18.37 8.18
N GLN A 42 10.82 19.70 8.20
CA GLN A 42 9.97 20.51 7.32
C GLN A 42 10.49 20.60 5.88
N THR A 43 11.77 20.34 5.67
CA THR A 43 12.42 20.39 4.35
C THR A 43 12.40 19.02 3.68
N THR A 44 12.92 17.99 4.37
CA THR A 44 13.00 16.62 3.81
C THR A 44 11.71 15.83 3.97
N LEU A 45 10.78 16.27 4.82
CA LEU A 45 9.54 15.61 5.20
C LEU A 45 9.72 14.26 5.94
N LEU A 46 10.95 13.93 6.33
CA LEU A 46 11.27 12.71 7.08
C LEU A 46 10.92 12.84 8.56
N GLY A 47 10.46 11.76 9.17
CA GLY A 47 10.37 11.59 10.61
C GLY A 47 11.73 11.16 11.14
N GLU A 48 12.57 12.11 11.57
CA GLU A 48 13.99 11.84 11.90
C GLU A 48 14.30 11.86 13.39
N LYS A 49 13.47 12.51 14.23
CA LYS A 49 13.74 12.68 15.65
C LYS A 49 12.63 12.12 16.52
N ILE A 50 13.01 11.37 17.53
CA ILE A 50 12.11 10.87 18.57
C ILE A 50 12.33 11.69 19.83
N TRP A 51 11.25 12.23 20.36
CA TRP A 51 11.23 13.08 21.52
C TRP A 51 10.44 12.45 22.66
N ARG A 52 10.75 12.87 23.89
CA ARG A 52 9.99 12.56 25.09
C ARG A 52 9.40 13.85 25.65
N HIS A 53 8.09 13.86 25.83
CA HIS A 53 7.31 14.95 26.42
C HIS A 53 6.68 14.51 27.74
N LYS A 54 6.70 15.35 28.76
CA LYS A 54 5.99 15.12 30.03
C LYS A 54 4.77 16.05 30.12
N VAL A 55 3.58 15.48 30.02
CA VAL A 55 2.33 16.21 30.02
C VAL A 55 2.10 16.90 31.37
N GLY A 56 1.87 18.22 31.32
CA GLY A 56 1.69 19.07 32.52
C GLY A 56 2.95 19.68 33.09
N GLU A 57 4.14 19.31 32.61
CA GLU A 57 5.40 19.94 32.99
C GLU A 57 5.77 21.06 32.01
N LYS A 58 6.47 22.10 32.52
CA LYS A 58 6.95 23.22 31.70
C LYS A 58 8.35 23.03 31.14
N SER A 59 8.95 21.85 31.37
CA SER A 59 10.27 21.52 30.86
C SER A 59 10.25 21.33 29.34
N ASP A 60 11.35 21.63 28.67
CA ASP A 60 11.55 21.34 27.26
C ASP A 60 11.53 19.82 27.00
N ASP A 61 11.09 19.44 25.81
CA ASP A 61 11.06 18.05 25.38
C ASP A 61 12.49 17.50 25.23
N LYS A 62 12.71 16.29 25.70
CA LYS A 62 14.00 15.63 25.61
C LYS A 62 14.15 14.84 24.31
N LEU A 63 15.19 15.14 23.53
CA LEU A 63 15.58 14.33 22.38
C LEU A 63 16.07 12.96 22.86
N MET A 64 15.40 11.90 22.39
CA MET A 64 15.72 10.51 22.73
C MET A 64 16.52 9.81 21.64
N TYR A 65 16.24 10.14 20.36
CA TYR A 65 16.93 9.60 19.22
C TYR A 65 16.90 10.56 18.04
N HIS A 66 17.97 10.57 17.25
CA HIS A 66 18.04 11.28 15.98
C HIS A 66 18.66 10.37 14.92
N GLU A 67 17.87 9.98 13.90
CA GLU A 67 18.37 9.31 12.71
C GLU A 67 19.02 10.34 11.78
N LYS A 68 20.23 10.02 11.34
CA LYS A 68 21.02 10.88 10.45
C LYS A 68 21.08 10.36 9.02
N ASP A 69 20.69 9.12 8.84
CA ASP A 69 20.58 8.49 7.52
C ASP A 69 19.21 8.85 6.94
N ASP A 70 19.21 9.64 5.88
CA ASP A 70 18.01 10.19 5.23
C ASP A 70 17.28 9.17 4.33
N THR A 71 17.76 7.94 4.29
CA THR A 71 17.05 6.80 3.68
C THR A 71 16.07 6.14 4.64
N PHE A 72 16.12 6.46 5.95
CA PHE A 72 15.28 5.84 6.98
C PHE A 72 14.10 6.70 7.41
N TYR A 73 12.93 6.10 7.46
CA TYR A 73 11.74 6.60 8.14
C TYR A 73 11.71 6.09 9.58
N ASN A 74 11.29 6.93 10.52
CA ASN A 74 11.28 6.57 11.92
C ASN A 74 9.92 6.85 12.57
N GLY A 75 9.56 6.02 13.53
CA GLY A 75 8.37 6.22 14.33
C GLY A 75 8.47 5.51 15.67
N VAL A 76 7.45 5.71 16.51
CA VAL A 76 7.38 5.14 17.85
C VAL A 76 6.01 4.51 18.09
N TYR A 77 5.98 3.35 18.72
CA TYR A 77 4.77 2.66 19.15
C TYR A 77 4.98 1.94 20.48
N LYS A 78 3.92 1.43 21.06
CA LYS A 78 3.96 0.62 22.27
C LYS A 78 3.64 -0.83 21.91
N SER A 79 4.41 -1.79 22.45
CA SER A 79 4.13 -3.21 22.27
C SER A 79 2.72 -3.56 22.76
N LYS A 80 2.06 -4.56 22.17
CA LYS A 80 0.74 -5.04 22.59
C LYS A 80 0.72 -5.41 24.08
N SER A 81 1.82 -5.97 24.61
CA SER A 81 1.97 -6.27 26.05
C SER A 81 1.98 -5.05 26.97
N GLY A 82 2.13 -3.85 26.40
CA GLY A 82 2.31 -2.63 27.18
C GLY A 82 3.66 -2.50 27.87
N LYS A 83 4.57 -3.49 27.74
CA LYS A 83 5.85 -3.55 28.48
C LYS A 83 6.93 -2.65 27.86
N PHE A 84 6.89 -2.44 26.55
CA PHE A 84 7.93 -1.70 25.82
C PHE A 84 7.38 -0.55 24.99
N ILE A 85 8.12 0.57 25.02
CA ILE A 85 8.06 1.59 23.98
C ILE A 85 9.10 1.20 22.93
N ILE A 86 8.70 1.20 21.67
CA ILE A 86 9.49 0.69 20.55
C ILE A 86 9.68 1.81 19.53
N ILE A 87 10.93 2.13 19.20
CA ILE A 87 11.26 2.95 18.04
C ILE A 87 11.51 2.00 16.87
N TYR A 88 10.87 2.23 15.74
CA TYR A 88 11.19 1.55 14.49
C TYR A 88 11.94 2.50 13.54
N HIS A 89 12.85 1.94 12.79
CA HIS A 89 13.59 2.55 11.71
C HIS A 89 13.38 1.68 10.47
N SER A 90 12.96 2.26 9.36
CA SER A 90 12.62 1.49 8.16
C SER A 90 13.07 2.24 6.92
N SER A 91 13.81 1.57 6.05
CA SER A 91 14.04 1.95 4.66
C SER A 91 13.28 0.99 3.73
N THR A 92 13.48 1.07 2.43
CA THR A 92 12.83 0.20 1.45
C THR A 92 13.19 -1.29 1.63
N LEU A 93 14.40 -1.59 2.11
CA LEU A 93 14.93 -2.96 2.17
C LEU A 93 15.40 -3.39 3.57
N ILE A 94 15.37 -2.49 4.54
CA ILE A 94 15.99 -2.70 5.85
C ILE A 94 15.06 -2.18 6.93
N SER A 95 14.98 -2.92 8.03
CA SER A 95 14.35 -2.42 9.25
C SER A 95 15.24 -2.65 10.47
N ASP A 96 15.05 -1.82 11.50
CA ASP A 96 15.79 -1.86 12.74
C ASP A 96 14.90 -1.34 13.89
N TYR A 97 15.15 -1.78 15.11
CA TYR A 97 14.33 -1.43 16.26
C TYR A 97 15.16 -1.08 17.48
N GLN A 98 14.60 -0.18 18.31
CA GLN A 98 15.08 0.08 19.65
C GLN A 98 13.94 -0.04 20.65
N ILE A 99 14.22 -0.52 21.84
CA ILE A 99 13.24 -0.79 22.88
C ILE A 99 13.59 -0.06 24.17
N LEU A 100 12.55 0.38 24.89
CA LEU A 100 12.62 0.99 26.21
C LEU A 100 11.51 0.38 27.08
N ASN A 101 11.81 0.03 28.34
CA ASN A 101 10.77 -0.38 29.27
C ASN A 101 9.77 0.77 29.51
N ALA A 102 8.48 0.52 29.25
CA ALA A 102 7.43 1.53 29.37
C ALA A 102 7.15 1.97 30.82
N ASP A 103 7.58 1.18 31.82
CA ASP A 103 7.51 1.54 33.25
C ASP A 103 8.67 2.46 33.67
N ASN A 104 9.72 2.57 32.85
CA ASN A 104 10.86 3.45 33.09
C ASN A 104 11.08 4.43 31.93
N PRO A 105 10.19 5.42 31.73
CA PRO A 105 10.27 6.37 30.62
C PRO A 105 11.49 7.30 30.66
N ASP A 106 12.16 7.41 31.82
CA ASP A 106 13.40 8.18 31.98
C ASP A 106 14.66 7.42 31.56
N GLY A 107 14.52 6.11 31.22
CA GLY A 107 15.60 5.24 30.78
C GLY A 107 16.13 5.59 29.39
N THR A 108 16.98 4.72 28.87
CA THR A 108 17.61 4.85 27.55
C THR A 108 17.13 3.73 26.64
N PHE A 109 16.78 4.08 25.40
CA PHE A 109 16.50 3.10 24.36
C PHE A 109 17.71 2.22 24.08
N LYS A 110 17.48 0.92 23.99
CA LYS A 110 18.48 -0.08 23.63
C LYS A 110 18.15 -0.64 22.26
N ARG A 111 19.15 -0.77 21.40
CA ARG A 111 18.97 -1.42 20.09
C ARG A 111 18.57 -2.87 20.27
N PHE A 112 17.58 -3.32 19.51
CA PHE A 112 17.03 -4.68 19.61
C PHE A 112 18.04 -5.73 19.17
N THR A 113 18.67 -5.52 18.00
CA THR A 113 19.82 -6.26 17.50
C THR A 113 20.78 -5.29 16.82
N PRO A 114 22.08 -5.59 16.69
CA PRO A 114 22.96 -4.75 15.87
C PRO A 114 22.37 -4.53 14.48
N ARG A 115 22.44 -3.27 13.98
CA ARG A 115 21.90 -2.94 12.65
C ARG A 115 22.63 -3.76 11.60
N ASP A 116 21.88 -4.63 10.95
CA ASP A 116 22.35 -5.44 9.81
C ASP A 116 21.61 -4.96 8.57
N PHE A 117 22.35 -4.49 7.58
CA PHE A 117 21.80 -3.90 6.37
C PHE A 117 21.34 -4.93 5.33
N ASN A 118 21.04 -6.16 5.74
CA ASN A 118 20.72 -7.24 4.83
C ASN A 118 19.31 -7.83 5.00
N HIS A 119 18.47 -7.30 5.92
CA HIS A 119 17.15 -7.86 6.15
C HIS A 119 16.15 -6.87 6.72
N GLU A 120 14.90 -7.22 6.52
CA GLU A 120 13.72 -6.58 7.10
C GLU A 120 13.18 -7.46 8.22
N TYR A 121 12.66 -6.83 9.29
CA TYR A 121 11.95 -7.54 10.34
C TYR A 121 10.95 -6.64 11.03
N SER A 122 9.97 -7.24 11.71
CA SER A 122 9.05 -6.56 12.63
C SER A 122 9.00 -7.32 13.95
N ILE A 123 8.72 -6.62 15.04
CA ILE A 123 8.69 -7.21 16.37
C ILE A 123 7.39 -6.88 17.09
N ASP A 124 6.89 -7.82 17.88
CA ASP A 124 5.94 -7.57 18.95
C ASP A 124 6.24 -8.47 20.16
N HIS A 125 5.68 -8.13 21.32
CA HIS A 125 6.04 -8.72 22.60
C HIS A 125 4.82 -9.36 23.28
N PHE A 126 5.02 -10.60 23.75
CA PHE A 126 4.09 -11.30 24.58
C PHE A 126 4.82 -12.10 25.68
N ASP A 127 4.34 -11.98 26.92
CA ASP A 127 4.90 -12.61 28.10
C ASP A 127 6.37 -12.22 28.34
N ASP A 128 7.33 -13.11 28.18
CA ASP A 128 8.77 -12.90 28.32
C ASP A 128 9.54 -12.95 26.98
N LYS A 129 8.80 -12.89 25.84
CA LYS A 129 9.35 -13.10 24.50
C LYS A 129 8.98 -12.00 23.54
N PHE A 130 9.88 -11.73 22.61
CA PHE A 130 9.59 -11.07 21.34
C PHE A 130 9.35 -12.10 20.26
N TYR A 131 8.34 -11.83 19.45
CA TYR A 131 8.04 -12.54 18.19
C TYR A 131 8.49 -11.66 17.03
N ILE A 132 9.13 -12.27 16.04
CA ILE A 132 9.85 -11.55 15.00
C ILE A 132 9.48 -12.14 13.64
N ILE A 133 8.80 -11.36 12.80
CA ILE A 133 8.64 -11.70 11.38
C ILE A 133 9.82 -11.12 10.64
N THR A 134 10.53 -11.94 9.86
CA THR A 134 11.75 -11.50 9.19
C THR A 134 12.00 -12.23 7.88
N ASN A 135 12.59 -11.50 6.92
CA ASN A 135 13.14 -12.09 5.70
C ASN A 135 14.61 -12.57 5.84
N TRP A 136 15.19 -12.48 7.04
CA TRP A 136 16.53 -12.99 7.29
C TRP A 136 16.65 -14.46 6.93
N LYS A 137 17.42 -14.78 5.86
CA LYS A 137 17.53 -16.11 5.26
C LYS A 137 16.19 -16.74 4.86
N ALA A 138 15.20 -15.91 4.50
CA ALA A 138 13.83 -16.35 4.26
C ALA A 138 13.10 -15.35 3.36
N GLU A 139 13.20 -15.49 2.05
CA GLU A 139 12.70 -14.55 1.05
C GLU A 139 11.23 -14.11 1.30
N ASN A 140 10.34 -15.05 1.61
CA ASN A 140 8.93 -14.81 1.91
C ASN A 140 8.62 -14.74 3.41
N ASN A 141 9.58 -14.32 4.20
CA ASN A 141 9.55 -14.23 5.65
C ASN A 141 9.42 -15.59 6.36
N ARG A 142 9.75 -15.57 7.62
CA ARG A 142 9.52 -16.60 8.63
C ARG A 142 9.22 -15.94 9.97
N LEU A 143 8.65 -16.70 10.90
CA LEU A 143 8.44 -16.26 12.27
C LEU A 143 9.52 -16.83 13.18
N MET A 144 10.15 -15.95 13.94
CA MET A 144 11.13 -16.27 14.97
C MET A 144 10.64 -15.81 16.33
N GLU A 145 11.22 -16.33 17.40
CA GLU A 145 11.06 -15.83 18.77
C GLU A 145 12.40 -15.63 19.47
N THR A 146 12.44 -14.77 20.46
CA THR A 146 13.59 -14.61 21.36
C THR A 146 13.14 -14.12 22.73
N SER A 147 13.93 -14.40 23.78
CA SER A 147 13.67 -13.83 25.10
C SER A 147 13.86 -12.29 25.07
N ASP A 148 13.03 -11.58 25.82
CA ASP A 148 13.13 -10.13 25.97
C ASP A 148 14.44 -9.65 26.62
N GLN A 149 15.18 -10.58 27.27
CA GLN A 149 16.51 -10.34 27.85
C GLN A 149 17.66 -10.60 26.85
N LYS A 150 17.40 -11.28 25.70
CA LYS A 150 18.42 -11.71 24.73
C LYS A 150 17.93 -11.47 23.29
N THR A 151 17.79 -10.20 22.91
CA THR A 151 17.15 -9.80 21.66
C THR A 151 18.02 -9.95 20.41
N SER A 152 19.33 -10.16 20.58
CA SER A 152 20.28 -10.28 19.46
C SER A 152 19.92 -11.44 18.52
N ILE A 153 20.09 -11.24 17.22
CA ILE A 153 19.75 -12.20 16.15
C ILE A 153 20.33 -13.61 16.36
N SER A 154 21.48 -13.72 17.02
CA SER A 154 22.09 -15.01 17.37
C SER A 154 21.26 -15.86 18.36
N ASN A 155 20.28 -15.25 19.02
CA ASN A 155 19.39 -15.92 19.97
C ASN A 155 18.01 -16.23 19.39
N TRP A 156 17.73 -15.82 18.15
CA TRP A 156 16.44 -16.05 17.52
C TRP A 156 16.23 -17.52 17.22
N LYS A 157 15.07 -18.04 17.61
CA LYS A 157 14.63 -19.41 17.36
C LYS A 157 13.46 -19.40 16.40
N GLU A 158 13.47 -20.34 15.46
CA GLU A 158 12.40 -20.46 14.48
C GLU A 158 11.11 -21.02 15.11
N VAL A 159 9.99 -20.36 14.82
CA VAL A 159 8.63 -20.77 15.22
C VAL A 159 7.86 -21.27 14.00
N ILE A 160 7.91 -20.53 12.90
CA ILE A 160 7.33 -20.92 11.61
C ILE A 160 8.40 -20.77 10.54
N SER A 161 8.69 -21.89 9.86
CA SER A 161 9.69 -21.93 8.80
C SER A 161 9.25 -21.19 7.54
N HIS A 162 10.23 -20.71 6.79
CA HIS A 162 10.03 -20.15 5.46
C HIS A 162 9.36 -21.14 4.51
N ARG A 163 8.43 -20.64 3.70
CA ARG A 163 7.78 -21.37 2.59
C ARG A 163 7.91 -20.56 1.30
N LYS A 164 8.31 -21.21 0.21
CA LYS A 164 8.53 -20.53 -1.08
C LYS A 164 7.23 -20.03 -1.72
N ASP A 165 6.13 -20.74 -1.50
CA ASP A 165 4.80 -20.51 -2.07
C ASP A 165 3.88 -19.67 -1.18
N VAL A 166 4.37 -19.27 0.01
CA VAL A 166 3.58 -18.51 1.00
C VAL A 166 4.41 -17.37 1.55
N HIS A 167 3.90 -16.16 1.40
CA HIS A 167 4.49 -14.96 1.99
C HIS A 167 3.82 -14.65 3.34
N LEU A 168 4.56 -14.76 4.42
CA LEU A 168 4.11 -14.42 5.78
C LEU A 168 4.10 -12.89 5.93
N LEU A 169 2.92 -12.31 6.19
CA LEU A 169 2.70 -10.87 6.17
C LEU A 169 2.70 -10.24 7.57
N SER A 170 1.92 -10.81 8.49
CA SER A 170 1.77 -10.31 9.86
C SER A 170 1.30 -11.41 10.78
N MET A 171 1.35 -11.15 12.07
CA MET A 171 0.84 -12.06 13.10
C MET A 171 0.00 -11.33 14.13
N GLU A 172 -0.80 -12.09 14.86
CA GLU A 172 -1.48 -11.67 16.09
C GLU A 172 -1.37 -12.78 17.11
N ILE A 173 -0.94 -12.45 18.32
CA ILE A 173 -0.72 -13.43 19.37
C ILE A 173 -1.78 -13.33 20.46
N PHE A 174 -2.28 -14.51 20.88
CA PHE A 174 -3.19 -14.71 21.99
C PHE A 174 -2.60 -15.74 22.95
N THR A 175 -3.14 -15.87 24.16
CA THR A 175 -2.66 -16.84 25.15
C THR A 175 -2.66 -18.27 24.61
N ASN A 176 -3.73 -18.68 23.90
CA ASN A 176 -3.90 -20.04 23.41
C ASN A 176 -3.75 -20.19 21.89
N HIS A 177 -3.69 -19.08 21.14
CA HIS A 177 -3.67 -19.11 19.69
C HIS A 177 -2.62 -18.16 19.14
N LEU A 178 -2.07 -18.52 18.00
CA LEU A 178 -1.26 -17.67 17.14
C LEU A 178 -1.95 -17.56 15.80
N VAL A 179 -2.22 -16.33 15.35
CA VAL A 179 -2.86 -16.06 14.06
C VAL A 179 -1.83 -15.46 13.12
N ILE A 180 -1.73 -16.03 11.94
CA ILE A 180 -0.82 -15.55 10.89
C ILE A 180 -1.62 -15.05 9.70
N SER A 181 -1.35 -13.84 9.26
CA SER A 181 -1.80 -13.38 7.94
C SER A 181 -0.76 -13.79 6.92
N GLU A 182 -1.18 -14.53 5.91
CA GLU A 182 -0.32 -15.08 4.86
C GLU A 182 -0.85 -14.68 3.48
N ARG A 183 0.04 -14.60 2.48
CA ARG A 183 -0.38 -14.54 1.08
C ARG A 183 0.01 -15.85 0.41
N LYS A 184 -1.00 -16.56 -0.07
CA LYS A 184 -0.87 -17.84 -0.76
C LYS A 184 -1.68 -17.78 -2.06
N ASN A 185 -1.12 -18.23 -3.16
CA ASN A 185 -1.78 -18.15 -4.49
C ASN A 185 -2.30 -16.74 -4.82
N GLY A 186 -1.66 -15.69 -4.29
CA GLY A 186 -2.05 -14.30 -4.48
C GLY A 186 -3.24 -13.81 -3.65
N LEU A 187 -3.79 -14.62 -2.74
CA LEU A 187 -4.86 -14.23 -1.82
C LEU A 187 -4.32 -14.09 -0.39
N ARG A 188 -4.91 -13.18 0.37
CA ARG A 188 -4.63 -13.04 1.80
C ARG A 188 -5.46 -14.03 2.59
N GLU A 189 -4.77 -14.90 3.31
CA GLU A 189 -5.35 -15.92 4.17
C GLU A 189 -5.05 -15.65 5.64
N LEU A 190 -5.92 -16.12 6.53
CA LEU A 190 -5.72 -16.09 7.97
C LEU A 190 -5.59 -17.53 8.46
N ARG A 191 -4.38 -17.87 8.93
CA ARG A 191 -4.03 -19.16 9.51
C ARG A 191 -4.09 -19.06 11.03
N ILE A 192 -4.82 -19.93 11.68
CA ILE A 192 -4.98 -20.00 13.14
C ILE A 192 -4.25 -21.25 13.62
N ILE A 193 -3.35 -21.09 14.57
CA ILE A 193 -2.57 -22.16 15.19
C ILE A 193 -2.94 -22.21 16.67
N ASN A 194 -3.42 -23.35 17.14
CA ASN A 194 -3.61 -23.60 18.58
C ASN A 194 -2.25 -23.91 19.20
N GLN A 195 -1.79 -23.08 20.13
CA GLN A 195 -0.45 -23.19 20.72
C GLN A 195 -0.29 -24.40 21.66
N GLY A 196 -1.40 -24.93 22.18
CA GLY A 196 -1.38 -26.11 23.08
C GLY A 196 -1.32 -27.43 22.32
N SER A 197 -2.11 -27.59 21.26
CA SER A 197 -2.17 -28.82 20.46
C SER A 197 -1.24 -28.81 19.23
N GLY A 198 -0.85 -27.62 18.75
CA GLY A 198 -0.13 -27.46 17.49
C GLY A 198 -1.02 -27.63 16.25
N GLU A 199 -2.32 -27.86 16.43
CA GLU A 199 -3.27 -27.94 15.31
C GLU A 199 -3.41 -26.57 14.65
N ASP A 200 -3.46 -26.55 13.30
CA ASP A 200 -3.68 -25.34 12.53
C ASP A 200 -4.83 -25.48 11.53
N SER A 201 -5.44 -24.34 11.21
CA SER A 201 -6.51 -24.25 10.21
C SER A 201 -6.55 -22.86 9.57
N TYR A 202 -7.10 -22.78 8.36
CA TYR A 202 -7.37 -21.52 7.69
C TYR A 202 -8.84 -21.14 7.81
N ILE A 203 -9.13 -19.84 7.83
CA ILE A 203 -10.51 -19.36 7.72
C ILE A 203 -10.91 -19.48 6.24
N ASP A 204 -12.02 -20.19 5.99
CA ASP A 204 -12.64 -20.26 4.66
C ASP A 204 -13.55 -19.04 4.46
N PHE A 205 -13.28 -18.24 3.43
CA PHE A 205 -14.06 -17.04 3.09
C PHE A 205 -15.13 -17.29 2.03
N GLY A 206 -15.12 -18.45 1.35
CA GLY A 206 -16.16 -18.85 0.37
C GLY A 206 -16.19 -18.02 -0.91
N GLU A 207 -15.14 -17.25 -1.23
CA GLU A 207 -15.03 -16.45 -2.46
C GLU A 207 -13.70 -16.72 -3.18
N ASP A 208 -13.66 -16.67 -4.51
CA ASP A 208 -12.47 -16.94 -5.32
C ASP A 208 -11.50 -15.75 -5.38
N THR A 209 -11.97 -14.54 -5.11
CA THR A 209 -11.16 -13.32 -5.15
C THR A 209 -11.58 -12.37 -4.02
N TYR A 210 -10.70 -12.24 -3.03
CA TYR A 210 -10.95 -11.49 -1.80
C TYR A 210 -9.67 -10.97 -1.18
N THR A 211 -9.83 -10.22 -0.12
CA THR A 211 -8.75 -9.83 0.80
C THR A 211 -9.23 -9.89 2.23
N SER A 212 -8.33 -10.26 3.13
CA SER A 212 -8.59 -10.27 4.58
C SER A 212 -7.37 -9.76 5.34
N TRP A 213 -7.58 -9.21 6.51
CA TRP A 213 -6.49 -8.83 7.42
C TRP A 213 -6.93 -8.85 8.86
N ILE A 214 -5.99 -9.12 9.73
CA ILE A 214 -6.16 -9.05 11.17
C ILE A 214 -6.49 -7.60 11.54
N SER A 215 -7.58 -7.39 12.27
CA SER A 215 -7.97 -6.09 12.81
C SER A 215 -7.36 -5.88 14.21
N VAL A 216 -7.82 -4.84 14.91
CA VAL A 216 -7.32 -4.55 16.26
C VAL A 216 -7.79 -5.62 17.26
N ASN A 217 -6.84 -6.28 17.93
CA ASN A 217 -7.04 -7.33 18.94
C ASN A 217 -6.18 -7.00 20.17
N GLU A 218 -6.70 -6.20 21.09
CA GLU A 218 -5.93 -5.72 22.26
C GLU A 218 -5.76 -6.81 23.33
N GLU A 219 -6.74 -7.72 23.46
CA GLU A 219 -6.76 -8.70 24.53
C GLU A 219 -5.97 -9.96 24.15
N PHE A 220 -5.09 -10.41 25.06
CA PHE A 220 -4.39 -11.68 24.91
C PHE A 220 -5.24 -12.88 25.31
N ASN A 221 -5.97 -12.75 26.44
CA ASN A 221 -6.76 -13.84 27.00
C ASN A 221 -8.17 -13.85 26.42
N THR A 222 -8.27 -14.16 25.15
CA THR A 222 -9.55 -14.32 24.43
C THR A 222 -9.41 -15.37 23.34
N ASN A 223 -10.53 -16.04 23.01
CA ASN A 223 -10.63 -16.95 21.87
C ASN A 223 -11.27 -16.28 20.64
N LEU A 224 -11.50 -14.95 20.71
CA LEU A 224 -12.09 -14.18 19.61
C LEU A 224 -11.00 -13.47 18.82
N LEU A 225 -10.90 -13.81 17.55
CA LEU A 225 -10.12 -13.08 16.56
C LEU A 225 -11.01 -12.05 15.86
N ARG A 226 -10.66 -10.78 15.97
CA ARG A 226 -11.26 -9.74 15.11
C ARG A 226 -10.46 -9.60 13.83
N TYR A 227 -11.15 -9.70 12.70
CA TYR A 227 -10.57 -9.49 11.38
C TYR A 227 -11.51 -8.70 10.47
N THR A 228 -10.96 -8.13 9.42
CA THR A 228 -11.72 -7.48 8.35
C THR A 228 -11.60 -8.31 7.08
N PHE A 229 -12.71 -8.43 6.38
CA PHE A 229 -12.84 -9.10 5.08
C PHE A 229 -13.45 -8.14 4.07
N SER A 230 -13.03 -8.24 2.83
CA SER A 230 -13.66 -7.58 1.68
C SER A 230 -13.38 -8.37 0.40
N SER A 231 -14.27 -8.23 -0.58
CA SER A 231 -14.04 -8.70 -1.95
C SER A 231 -14.47 -7.61 -2.94
N LEU A 232 -14.38 -7.88 -4.23
CA LEU A 232 -14.87 -6.94 -5.24
C LEU A 232 -16.40 -6.74 -5.17
N THR A 233 -17.12 -7.70 -4.54
CA THR A 233 -18.58 -7.70 -4.38
C THR A 233 -19.06 -7.61 -2.94
N THR A 234 -18.17 -7.73 -1.95
CA THR A 234 -18.55 -7.66 -0.53
C THR A 234 -17.92 -6.44 0.13
N PRO A 235 -18.73 -5.47 0.64
CA PRO A 235 -18.25 -4.32 1.39
C PRO A 235 -17.38 -4.71 2.59
N PHE A 236 -16.49 -3.82 3.01
CA PHE A 236 -15.65 -4.05 4.19
C PHE A 236 -16.50 -4.50 5.36
N SER A 237 -16.19 -5.67 5.87
CA SER A 237 -16.95 -6.34 6.92
C SER A 237 -16.02 -6.77 8.05
N THR A 238 -16.28 -6.32 9.26
CA THR A 238 -15.53 -6.69 10.46
C THR A 238 -16.26 -7.84 11.15
N TYR A 239 -15.52 -8.88 11.43
CA TYR A 239 -16.02 -10.09 12.11
C TYR A 239 -15.25 -10.36 13.39
N ASP A 240 -15.95 -10.94 14.37
CA ASP A 240 -15.36 -11.68 15.47
C ASP A 240 -15.51 -13.17 15.18
N TYR A 241 -14.38 -13.87 15.13
CA TYR A 241 -14.30 -15.30 14.85
C TYR A 241 -13.82 -16.03 16.11
N ASN A 242 -14.62 -16.94 16.61
CA ASN A 242 -14.21 -17.78 17.73
C ASN A 242 -13.27 -18.89 17.22
N MET A 243 -12.01 -18.82 17.61
CA MET A 243 -10.94 -19.69 17.13
C MET A 243 -11.09 -21.17 17.55
N ASP A 244 -11.82 -21.45 18.63
CA ASP A 244 -12.09 -22.82 19.08
C ASP A 244 -13.32 -23.41 18.39
N THR A 245 -14.45 -22.67 18.41
CA THR A 245 -15.74 -23.18 17.92
C THR A 245 -15.97 -22.91 16.45
N LYS A 246 -15.09 -22.12 15.80
CA LYS A 246 -15.19 -21.66 14.41
C LYS A 246 -16.46 -20.83 14.12
N LYS A 247 -17.12 -20.33 15.17
CA LYS A 247 -18.32 -19.50 15.04
C LYS A 247 -17.94 -18.09 14.59
N LEU A 248 -18.64 -17.60 13.57
CA LEU A 248 -18.48 -16.28 12.97
C LEU A 248 -19.59 -15.34 13.45
N ASP A 249 -19.22 -14.12 13.87
CA ASP A 249 -20.14 -13.05 14.25
C ASP A 249 -19.81 -11.76 13.49
N LEU A 250 -20.72 -11.30 12.64
CA LEU A 250 -20.58 -10.04 11.91
C LEU A 250 -20.81 -8.87 12.87
N LYS A 251 -19.77 -8.07 13.10
CA LYS A 251 -19.83 -6.89 13.97
C LYS A 251 -20.21 -5.62 13.21
N LYS A 252 -19.69 -5.46 12.01
CA LYS A 252 -19.97 -4.29 11.19
C LYS A 252 -19.78 -4.64 9.71
N ARG A 253 -20.66 -4.13 8.87
CA ARG A 253 -20.47 -4.04 7.44
C ARG A 253 -20.61 -2.59 7.01
N ASP A 254 -19.71 -2.10 6.15
CA ASP A 254 -19.80 -0.74 5.66
C ASP A 254 -21.06 -0.55 4.82
N GLU A 255 -21.79 0.50 5.14
CA GLU A 255 -23.02 0.87 4.43
C GLU A 255 -22.68 1.48 3.06
N VAL A 256 -23.40 1.04 2.05
CA VAL A 256 -23.36 1.63 0.71
C VAL A 256 -24.54 2.59 0.57
N VAL A 257 -24.26 3.89 0.58
CA VAL A 257 -25.27 4.93 0.46
C VAL A 257 -26.02 4.79 -0.88
N GLY A 258 -27.34 4.76 -0.84
CA GLY A 258 -28.18 4.50 -2.01
C GLY A 258 -28.60 3.05 -2.18
N GLY A 259 -28.13 2.16 -1.31
CA GLY A 259 -28.43 0.72 -1.33
C GLY A 259 -27.48 -0.10 -2.21
N TYR A 260 -27.35 -1.36 -1.86
CA TYR A 260 -26.49 -2.32 -2.56
C TYR A 260 -27.03 -3.75 -2.41
N ASP A 261 -27.03 -4.48 -3.50
CA ASP A 261 -27.38 -5.89 -3.53
C ASP A 261 -26.24 -6.66 -4.21
N SER A 262 -25.43 -7.37 -3.42
CA SER A 262 -24.28 -8.13 -3.91
C SER A 262 -24.66 -9.19 -4.95
N ASN A 263 -25.89 -9.72 -4.91
CA ASN A 263 -26.37 -10.74 -5.87
C ASN A 263 -26.42 -10.24 -7.31
N LYS A 264 -26.43 -8.91 -7.52
CA LYS A 264 -26.42 -8.30 -8.85
C LYS A 264 -25.05 -8.25 -9.50
N TYR A 265 -23.98 -8.52 -8.74
CA TYR A 265 -22.60 -8.42 -9.22
C TYR A 265 -21.94 -9.79 -9.19
N ALA A 266 -20.92 -9.96 -10.03
CA ALA A 266 -20.04 -11.12 -10.01
C ALA A 266 -18.59 -10.67 -10.06
N SER A 267 -17.74 -11.39 -9.36
CA SER A 267 -16.29 -11.27 -9.47
C SER A 267 -15.72 -12.57 -10.02
N GLU A 268 -14.64 -12.44 -10.78
CA GLU A 268 -13.92 -13.57 -11.37
C GLU A 268 -12.42 -13.36 -11.15
N ARG A 269 -11.70 -14.48 -11.11
CA ARG A 269 -10.25 -14.49 -11.12
C ARG A 269 -9.75 -15.27 -12.31
N MET A 270 -8.91 -14.64 -13.11
CA MET A 270 -8.29 -15.25 -14.28
C MET A 270 -6.78 -15.03 -14.29
N TYR A 271 -6.08 -15.66 -15.20
CA TYR A 271 -4.63 -15.68 -15.24
C TYR A 271 -4.14 -15.47 -16.66
N ALA A 272 -3.48 -14.34 -16.90
CA ALA A 272 -2.76 -14.10 -18.14
C ALA A 272 -1.35 -14.68 -18.06
N THR A 273 -0.75 -14.92 -19.22
CA THR A 273 0.66 -15.30 -19.34
C THR A 273 1.46 -14.09 -19.82
N ALA A 274 2.44 -13.67 -19.02
CA ALA A 274 3.40 -12.65 -19.42
C ALA A 274 4.28 -13.16 -20.56
N ARG A 275 4.88 -12.25 -21.33
CA ARG A 275 5.79 -12.58 -22.46
C ARG A 275 7.01 -13.40 -22.08
N ASP A 276 7.39 -13.44 -20.82
CA ASP A 276 8.46 -14.26 -20.25
C ASP A 276 7.96 -15.57 -19.61
N GLY A 277 6.67 -15.90 -19.79
CA GLY A 277 6.03 -17.12 -19.29
C GLY A 277 5.57 -17.07 -17.83
N LYS A 278 5.73 -15.96 -17.13
CA LYS A 278 5.20 -15.79 -15.77
C LYS A 278 3.69 -15.60 -15.77
N THR A 279 3.04 -15.97 -14.67
CA THR A 279 1.59 -15.83 -14.52
C THR A 279 1.24 -14.45 -13.94
N ILE A 280 0.28 -13.77 -14.56
CA ILE A 280 -0.27 -12.49 -14.11
C ILE A 280 -1.73 -12.73 -13.68
N PRO A 281 -2.04 -12.72 -12.37
CA PRO A 281 -3.45 -12.80 -11.94
C PRO A 281 -4.19 -11.52 -12.32
N ILE A 282 -5.46 -11.70 -12.67
CA ILE A 282 -6.41 -10.62 -12.95
C ILE A 282 -7.66 -10.87 -12.11
N SER A 283 -8.03 -9.91 -11.28
CA SER A 283 -9.31 -9.92 -10.55
C SER A 283 -10.27 -8.96 -11.23
N LEU A 284 -11.45 -9.41 -11.62
CA LEU A 284 -12.41 -8.57 -12.31
C LEU A 284 -13.80 -8.63 -11.66
N VAL A 285 -14.59 -7.58 -11.89
CA VAL A 285 -15.95 -7.45 -11.38
C VAL A 285 -16.84 -6.75 -12.42
N TYR A 286 -18.06 -7.21 -12.49
CA TYR A 286 -19.10 -6.65 -13.35
C TYR A 286 -20.50 -6.81 -12.76
N ARG A 287 -21.45 -6.07 -13.28
CA ARG A 287 -22.86 -6.24 -12.97
C ARG A 287 -23.48 -7.30 -13.90
N LYS A 288 -24.09 -8.36 -13.32
CA LYS A 288 -24.56 -9.56 -14.05
C LYS A 288 -25.55 -9.25 -15.17
N ASP A 289 -26.55 -8.39 -14.88
CA ASP A 289 -27.59 -8.00 -15.84
C ASP A 289 -27.08 -7.02 -16.93
N LYS A 290 -25.82 -6.56 -16.81
CA LYS A 290 -25.14 -5.70 -17.78
C LYS A 290 -24.01 -6.42 -18.52
N LYS A 291 -23.66 -7.66 -18.13
CA LYS A 291 -22.66 -8.46 -18.83
C LYS A 291 -23.25 -8.97 -20.15
N LEU A 292 -22.64 -8.58 -21.26
CA LEU A 292 -23.04 -8.94 -22.59
C LEU A 292 -22.17 -10.10 -23.14
N ASN A 293 -22.68 -10.86 -24.08
CA ASN A 293 -21.90 -11.86 -24.82
C ASN A 293 -21.14 -11.22 -26.00
N GLN A 294 -20.57 -10.05 -25.74
CA GLN A 294 -19.75 -9.29 -26.69
C GLN A 294 -18.80 -8.36 -25.93
N PRO A 295 -17.68 -7.90 -26.53
CA PRO A 295 -16.73 -7.00 -25.90
C PRO A 295 -17.38 -5.73 -25.34
N GLN A 296 -17.05 -5.36 -24.10
CA GLN A 296 -17.60 -4.23 -23.36
C GLN A 296 -16.52 -3.21 -22.96
N ASN A 297 -16.95 -2.04 -22.52
CA ASN A 297 -16.05 -1.09 -21.89
C ASN A 297 -15.42 -1.72 -20.64
N LEU A 298 -14.10 -1.76 -20.58
CA LEU A 298 -13.34 -2.35 -19.49
C LEU A 298 -12.27 -1.38 -19.00
N LEU A 299 -12.28 -1.10 -17.70
CA LEU A 299 -11.25 -0.33 -17.02
C LEU A 299 -10.26 -1.28 -16.36
N LEU A 300 -9.01 -1.30 -16.84
CA LEU A 300 -7.91 -2.07 -16.27
C LEU A 300 -7.08 -1.15 -15.37
N TYR A 301 -6.86 -1.59 -14.13
CA TYR A 301 -6.11 -0.85 -13.10
C TYR A 301 -4.88 -1.64 -12.64
N ALA A 302 -3.77 -0.94 -12.39
CA ALA A 302 -2.64 -1.48 -11.64
C ALA A 302 -1.85 -0.37 -10.92
N TYR A 303 -0.91 -0.81 -10.05
CA TYR A 303 0.05 0.06 -9.37
C TYR A 303 1.50 -0.36 -9.66
N GLY A 304 1.93 -1.51 -9.18
CA GLY A 304 3.15 -2.21 -9.60
C GLY A 304 4.46 -1.63 -9.07
N ALA A 305 4.51 -1.13 -7.84
CA ALA A 305 5.74 -0.65 -7.19
C ALA A 305 5.72 -0.90 -5.68
N TYR A 306 6.88 -0.79 -5.02
CA TYR A 306 7.08 -0.87 -3.56
C TYR A 306 6.61 -2.17 -2.91
N GLY A 307 6.52 -3.26 -3.67
CA GLY A 307 5.90 -4.49 -3.17
C GLY A 307 4.40 -4.33 -2.85
N SER A 308 3.79 -3.19 -3.17
CA SER A 308 2.39 -2.92 -2.88
C SER A 308 1.48 -3.76 -3.78
N THR A 309 0.72 -4.65 -3.18
CA THR A 309 -0.26 -5.47 -3.88
C THR A 309 -1.62 -4.79 -3.83
N ILE A 310 -2.21 -4.54 -4.99
CA ILE A 310 -3.59 -4.04 -5.08
C ILE A 310 -4.53 -5.23 -4.87
N ASP A 311 -5.00 -5.38 -3.64
CA ASP A 311 -5.92 -6.45 -3.29
C ASP A 311 -7.35 -6.18 -3.82
N PRO A 312 -8.14 -7.22 -4.11
CA PRO A 312 -9.48 -7.10 -4.67
C PRO A 312 -10.53 -6.75 -3.60
N TYR A 313 -10.57 -5.50 -3.19
CA TYR A 313 -11.52 -4.98 -2.20
C TYR A 313 -12.70 -4.23 -2.84
N PHE A 314 -13.77 -4.11 -2.08
CA PHE A 314 -14.98 -3.37 -2.46
C PHE A 314 -14.74 -1.87 -2.58
N SER A 315 -15.42 -1.25 -3.55
CA SER A 315 -15.47 0.19 -3.69
C SER A 315 -16.86 0.64 -4.11
N SER A 316 -17.55 1.43 -3.26
CA SER A 316 -18.89 1.95 -3.56
C SER A 316 -18.91 2.90 -4.76
N VAL A 317 -17.84 3.67 -4.98
CA VAL A 317 -17.75 4.57 -6.15
C VAL A 317 -17.67 3.79 -7.46
N ARG A 318 -17.05 2.60 -7.45
CA ARG A 318 -16.93 1.71 -8.61
C ARG A 318 -18.30 1.26 -9.15
N LEU A 319 -19.30 1.14 -8.29
CA LEU A 319 -20.66 0.77 -8.68
C LEU A 319 -21.21 1.70 -9.77
N SER A 320 -20.82 2.97 -9.77
CA SER A 320 -21.22 3.93 -10.81
C SER A 320 -20.80 3.50 -12.22
N LEU A 321 -19.64 2.87 -12.38
CA LEU A 321 -19.19 2.31 -13.66
C LEU A 321 -19.87 0.96 -13.96
N LEU A 322 -19.93 0.08 -12.96
CA LEU A 322 -20.52 -1.27 -13.11
C LEU A 322 -22.00 -1.19 -13.50
N ASP A 323 -22.77 -0.29 -12.87
CA ASP A 323 -24.18 -0.06 -13.15
C ASP A 323 -24.43 0.48 -14.56
N ARG A 324 -23.39 1.04 -15.18
CA ARG A 324 -23.40 1.54 -16.56
C ARG A 324 -22.77 0.56 -17.57
N GLY A 325 -22.51 -0.68 -17.14
CA GLY A 325 -22.06 -1.75 -18.01
C GLY A 325 -20.54 -1.78 -18.24
N PHE A 326 -19.75 -1.06 -17.46
CA PHE A 326 -18.30 -1.28 -17.43
C PHE A 326 -17.96 -2.57 -16.70
N ILE A 327 -16.91 -3.23 -17.15
CA ILE A 327 -16.15 -4.21 -16.40
C ILE A 327 -14.98 -3.47 -15.73
N TYR A 328 -14.69 -3.77 -14.47
CA TYR A 328 -13.50 -3.28 -13.80
C TYR A 328 -12.55 -4.44 -13.53
N ALA A 329 -11.28 -4.30 -13.86
CA ALA A 329 -10.27 -5.32 -13.67
C ALA A 329 -9.03 -4.75 -12.98
N ILE A 330 -8.40 -5.57 -12.13
CA ILE A 330 -7.10 -5.31 -11.50
C ILE A 330 -6.09 -6.28 -12.10
N ALA A 331 -5.06 -5.77 -12.77
CA ALA A 331 -3.90 -6.57 -13.14
C ALA A 331 -2.91 -6.59 -11.97
N HIS A 332 -2.65 -7.78 -11.41
CA HIS A 332 -1.71 -7.95 -10.30
C HIS A 332 -0.29 -8.11 -10.84
N VAL A 333 0.24 -7.01 -11.35
CA VAL A 333 1.54 -6.95 -12.04
C VAL A 333 2.73 -7.08 -11.07
N ARG A 334 3.89 -7.50 -11.59
CA ARG A 334 5.17 -7.47 -10.86
C ARG A 334 5.53 -6.05 -10.41
N GLY A 335 6.38 -5.95 -9.37
CA GLY A 335 6.58 -4.73 -8.59
C GLY A 335 5.63 -4.66 -7.38
N GLY A 336 4.50 -5.40 -7.41
CA GLY A 336 3.75 -5.85 -6.24
C GLY A 336 4.23 -7.22 -5.74
N GLN A 337 3.74 -7.66 -4.58
CA GLN A 337 4.09 -8.94 -3.95
C GLN A 337 2.97 -9.99 -4.06
N ILE A 338 2.32 -10.08 -5.21
CA ILE A 338 1.17 -10.97 -5.39
C ILE A 338 1.53 -12.45 -5.14
N TYR A 339 2.73 -12.86 -5.54
CA TYR A 339 3.30 -14.18 -5.27
C TYR A 339 4.54 -14.13 -4.36
N GLY A 340 4.59 -13.11 -3.47
CA GLY A 340 5.69 -12.92 -2.54
C GLY A 340 6.82 -12.04 -3.08
N ARG A 341 7.96 -12.08 -2.40
CA ARG A 341 9.10 -11.18 -2.62
C ARG A 341 9.64 -11.22 -4.05
N GLN A 342 9.74 -12.41 -4.66
CA GLN A 342 10.23 -12.55 -6.02
C GLN A 342 9.42 -11.71 -7.02
N SER A 343 8.08 -11.64 -6.86
CA SER A 343 7.24 -10.79 -7.72
C SER A 343 7.60 -9.30 -7.61
N TYR A 344 8.00 -8.86 -6.44
CA TYR A 344 8.47 -7.50 -6.21
C TYR A 344 9.82 -7.26 -6.87
N ASP A 345 10.79 -8.12 -6.59
CA ASP A 345 12.16 -7.97 -7.10
C ASP A 345 12.23 -8.10 -8.63
N ASP A 346 11.34 -8.91 -9.23
CA ASP A 346 11.19 -9.03 -10.70
C ASP A 346 10.49 -7.80 -11.34
N GLY A 347 10.06 -6.81 -10.57
CA GLY A 347 9.36 -5.62 -11.07
C GLY A 347 9.93 -4.28 -10.56
N LYS A 348 11.18 -4.26 -10.04
CA LYS A 348 11.85 -3.03 -9.58
C LYS A 348 13.24 -2.85 -10.18
N VAL A 349 13.81 -1.68 -9.99
CA VAL A 349 15.18 -1.32 -10.43
C VAL A 349 15.39 -1.71 -11.89
N LEU A 350 16.35 -2.56 -12.20
CA LEU A 350 16.69 -3.02 -13.57
C LEU A 350 15.68 -4.02 -14.16
N ASN A 351 14.65 -4.39 -13.41
CA ASN A 351 13.55 -5.26 -13.83
C ASN A 351 12.22 -4.51 -14.02
N LYS A 352 12.23 -3.19 -13.81
CA LYS A 352 11.01 -2.36 -13.77
C LYS A 352 10.11 -2.49 -14.99
N LYS A 353 10.65 -2.69 -16.18
CA LYS A 353 9.89 -2.86 -17.41
C LYS A 353 8.94 -4.07 -17.39
N ASN A 354 9.23 -5.08 -16.56
CA ASN A 354 8.34 -6.22 -16.42
C ASN A 354 6.95 -5.80 -15.89
N THR A 355 6.89 -4.80 -15.01
CA THR A 355 5.62 -4.21 -14.53
C THR A 355 4.76 -3.70 -15.69
N PHE A 356 5.37 -3.00 -16.63
CA PHE A 356 4.68 -2.39 -17.76
C PHE A 356 4.23 -3.45 -18.75
N PHE A 357 5.10 -4.40 -19.01
CA PHE A 357 4.80 -5.51 -19.92
C PHE A 357 3.73 -6.45 -19.36
N ASP A 358 3.73 -6.73 -18.06
CA ASP A 358 2.65 -7.48 -17.41
C ASP A 358 1.28 -6.81 -17.61
N PHE A 359 1.22 -5.48 -17.48
CA PHE A 359 -0.03 -4.73 -17.67
C PHE A 359 -0.52 -4.78 -19.11
N ILE A 360 0.38 -4.64 -20.09
CA ILE A 360 0.07 -4.77 -21.52
C ILE A 360 -0.40 -6.20 -21.82
N ASP A 361 0.31 -7.22 -21.33
CA ASP A 361 0.00 -8.62 -21.59
C ASP A 361 -1.34 -9.04 -20.93
N ALA A 362 -1.63 -8.49 -19.73
CA ALA A 362 -2.95 -8.63 -19.09
C ALA A 362 -4.07 -8.01 -19.93
N GLY A 363 -3.86 -6.81 -20.47
CA GLY A 363 -4.82 -6.17 -21.38
C GLY A 363 -5.03 -6.96 -22.67
N LYS A 364 -3.96 -7.48 -23.29
CA LYS A 364 -4.03 -8.35 -24.49
C LYS A 364 -4.79 -9.65 -24.20
N HIS A 365 -4.59 -10.25 -23.02
CA HIS A 365 -5.34 -11.42 -22.58
C HIS A 365 -6.85 -11.14 -22.46
N LEU A 366 -7.23 -10.00 -21.86
CA LEU A 366 -8.64 -9.60 -21.75
C LEU A 366 -9.30 -9.34 -23.11
N ILE A 367 -8.55 -8.89 -24.11
CA ILE A 367 -9.01 -8.77 -25.50
C ILE A 367 -9.17 -10.16 -26.12
N GLN A 368 -8.20 -11.06 -25.95
CA GLN A 368 -8.23 -12.42 -26.47
C GLN A 368 -9.40 -13.22 -25.90
N GLU A 369 -9.72 -13.06 -24.62
CA GLU A 369 -10.86 -13.70 -23.94
C GLU A 369 -12.19 -12.96 -24.19
N GLU A 370 -12.23 -12.02 -25.12
CA GLU A 370 -13.43 -11.29 -25.58
C GLU A 370 -14.17 -10.49 -24.48
N TYR A 371 -13.50 -10.15 -23.37
CA TYR A 371 -14.05 -9.22 -22.37
C TYR A 371 -14.14 -7.80 -22.92
N THR A 372 -13.19 -7.41 -23.78
CA THR A 372 -13.08 -6.08 -24.36
C THR A 372 -12.40 -6.12 -25.73
N ILE A 373 -12.25 -4.96 -26.36
CA ILE A 373 -11.43 -4.68 -27.56
C ILE A 373 -10.66 -3.39 -27.33
N SER A 374 -9.66 -3.08 -28.14
CA SER A 374 -8.85 -1.86 -27.98
C SER A 374 -9.69 -0.58 -27.92
N GLU A 375 -10.76 -0.49 -28.70
CA GLU A 375 -11.68 0.66 -28.74
C GLU A 375 -12.59 0.77 -27.50
N LYS A 376 -12.49 -0.18 -26.56
CA LYS A 376 -13.27 -0.24 -25.32
C LYS A 376 -12.41 -0.54 -24.09
N LEU A 377 -11.08 -0.63 -24.25
CA LEU A 377 -10.14 -0.87 -23.16
C LEU A 377 -9.57 0.44 -22.64
N TYR A 378 -9.70 0.66 -21.33
CA TYR A 378 -9.21 1.83 -20.62
C TYR A 378 -8.15 1.42 -19.60
N ALA A 379 -7.13 2.26 -19.43
CA ALA A 379 -6.04 2.07 -18.47
C ALA A 379 -6.10 3.11 -17.36
N GLN A 380 -5.88 2.72 -16.11
CA GLN A 380 -5.81 3.64 -14.98
C GLN A 380 -4.72 3.24 -14.00
N GLY A 381 -3.98 4.24 -13.48
CA GLY A 381 -3.02 4.08 -12.39
C GLY A 381 -2.67 5.43 -11.80
N GLY A 382 -2.25 5.43 -10.53
CA GLY A 382 -1.90 6.66 -9.81
C GLY A 382 -0.49 6.59 -9.23
N SER A 383 0.19 7.75 -9.06
CA SER A 383 1.53 7.82 -8.48
C SER A 383 2.53 6.96 -9.28
N ALA A 384 3.18 5.98 -8.68
CA ALA A 384 3.97 4.97 -9.40
C ALA A 384 3.14 4.17 -10.43
N GLY A 385 1.83 3.93 -10.17
CA GLY A 385 0.91 3.42 -11.19
C GLY A 385 0.67 4.42 -12.32
N GLY A 386 0.82 5.71 -12.08
CA GLY A 386 0.81 6.75 -13.12
C GLY A 386 2.04 6.69 -14.02
N LEU A 387 3.22 6.35 -13.47
CA LEU A 387 4.40 6.01 -14.28
C LEU A 387 4.11 4.79 -15.16
N LEU A 388 3.48 3.74 -14.61
CA LEU A 388 3.05 2.58 -15.39
C LEU A 388 2.17 3.03 -16.57
N ILE A 389 1.14 3.86 -16.33
CA ILE A 389 0.26 4.35 -17.40
C ILE A 389 1.03 5.16 -18.44
N GLY A 390 1.91 6.08 -18.03
CA GLY A 390 2.74 6.85 -18.94
C GLY A 390 3.65 5.96 -19.81
N ALA A 391 4.22 4.90 -19.24
CA ALA A 391 5.05 3.95 -19.97
C ALA A 391 4.24 3.10 -20.97
N VAL A 392 3.09 2.55 -20.56
CA VAL A 392 2.31 1.67 -21.46
C VAL A 392 1.66 2.40 -22.61
N VAL A 393 1.30 3.68 -22.45
CA VAL A 393 0.80 4.50 -23.60
C VAL A 393 1.92 4.87 -24.57
N ASN A 394 3.18 4.92 -24.12
CA ASN A 394 4.34 5.06 -25.02
C ASN A 394 4.65 3.75 -25.77
N TYR A 395 4.53 2.59 -25.10
CA TYR A 395 4.82 1.29 -25.71
C TYR A 395 3.74 0.78 -26.66
N GLU A 396 2.47 0.98 -26.32
CA GLU A 396 1.31 0.46 -27.07
C GLU A 396 0.22 1.54 -27.18
N PRO A 397 0.48 2.67 -27.85
CA PRO A 397 -0.45 3.81 -27.87
C PRO A 397 -1.82 3.49 -28.46
N LEU A 398 -1.91 2.57 -29.42
CA LEU A 398 -3.16 2.22 -30.11
C LEU A 398 -3.97 1.12 -29.37
N MET A 399 -3.44 0.58 -28.30
CA MET A 399 -4.12 -0.48 -27.52
C MET A 399 -5.26 0.07 -26.65
N TRP A 400 -5.24 1.34 -26.30
CA TRP A 400 -6.09 1.93 -25.28
C TRP A 400 -7.08 2.94 -25.89
N LYS A 401 -8.37 2.79 -25.58
CA LYS A 401 -9.39 3.81 -25.88
C LYS A 401 -9.14 5.10 -25.10
N GLY A 402 -8.72 4.96 -23.85
CA GLY A 402 -8.42 6.07 -22.98
C GLY A 402 -7.54 5.65 -21.79
N ALA A 403 -6.81 6.62 -21.24
CA ALA A 403 -5.92 6.41 -20.12
C ALA A 403 -6.09 7.51 -19.06
N ILE A 404 -6.10 7.11 -17.78
CA ILE A 404 -6.11 8.02 -16.63
C ILE A 404 -4.78 7.86 -15.89
N ALA A 405 -3.96 8.89 -15.89
CA ALA A 405 -2.73 8.99 -15.12
C ALA A 405 -2.94 9.96 -13.94
N ALA A 406 -3.22 9.43 -12.76
CA ALA A 406 -3.50 10.22 -11.57
C ALA A 406 -2.22 10.51 -10.78
N VAL A 407 -1.92 11.80 -10.51
CA VAL A 407 -0.72 12.25 -9.78
C VAL A 407 0.54 11.50 -10.22
N PRO A 408 0.83 11.41 -11.55
CA PRO A 408 1.74 10.41 -12.08
C PRO A 408 3.21 10.77 -11.91
N PHE A 409 4.02 9.81 -11.51
CA PHE A 409 5.48 9.89 -11.49
C PHE A 409 6.03 9.64 -12.89
N VAL A 410 6.15 10.71 -13.70
CA VAL A 410 6.41 10.60 -15.15
C VAL A 410 7.75 11.17 -15.62
N ASP A 411 8.45 11.93 -14.80
CA ASP A 411 9.78 12.48 -15.07
C ASP A 411 10.83 11.79 -14.17
N ALA A 412 10.90 10.47 -14.30
CA ALA A 412 11.63 9.63 -13.37
C ALA A 412 13.13 9.95 -13.30
N VAL A 413 13.77 10.20 -14.44
CA VAL A 413 15.21 10.49 -14.51
C VAL A 413 15.56 11.79 -13.80
N THR A 414 14.82 12.88 -14.09
CA THR A 414 15.09 14.19 -13.49
C THR A 414 14.86 14.17 -11.99
N THR A 415 13.73 13.60 -11.54
CA THR A 415 13.38 13.55 -10.12
C THR A 415 14.35 12.70 -9.33
N MET A 416 14.72 11.50 -9.83
CA MET A 416 15.67 10.62 -9.13
C MET A 416 17.11 11.14 -9.15
N ALA A 417 17.48 12.01 -10.09
CA ALA A 417 18.81 12.62 -10.16
C ALA A 417 18.99 13.81 -9.18
N ASP A 418 17.91 14.36 -8.63
CA ASP A 418 17.96 15.54 -7.76
C ASP A 418 17.60 15.18 -6.29
N PRO A 419 18.62 14.93 -5.43
CA PRO A 419 18.40 14.60 -4.03
C PRO A 419 17.84 15.77 -3.19
N THR A 420 17.72 16.98 -3.76
CA THR A 420 17.08 18.12 -3.08
C THR A 420 15.55 18.05 -3.13
N ILE A 421 15.00 17.24 -4.03
CA ILE A 421 13.56 16.94 -4.05
C ILE A 421 13.23 16.03 -2.85
N PRO A 422 12.24 16.41 -2.03
CA PRO A 422 11.86 15.60 -0.86
C PRO A 422 11.61 14.13 -1.20
N LEU A 423 12.07 13.22 -0.33
CA LEU A 423 11.93 11.77 -0.40
C LEU A 423 12.82 11.06 -1.45
N THR A 424 13.45 11.76 -2.39
CA THR A 424 14.23 11.14 -3.48
C THR A 424 15.32 10.18 -2.99
N SER A 425 16.06 10.52 -1.93
CA SER A 425 17.11 9.66 -1.38
C SER A 425 16.62 8.29 -0.93
N GLY A 426 15.39 8.22 -0.39
CA GLY A 426 14.75 6.97 0.03
C GLY A 426 14.20 6.11 -1.11
N GLU A 427 14.17 6.65 -2.34
CA GLU A 427 13.54 6.00 -3.49
C GLU A 427 14.51 5.21 -4.38
N TRP A 428 15.82 5.36 -4.18
CA TRP A 428 16.82 4.71 -5.04
C TRP A 428 16.82 3.18 -4.95
N ASP A 429 16.39 2.62 -3.82
CA ASP A 429 16.23 1.17 -3.67
C ASP A 429 15.08 0.59 -4.52
N GLU A 430 14.11 1.43 -4.87
CA GLU A 430 12.98 1.06 -5.75
C GLU A 430 13.29 1.30 -7.22
N TRP A 431 13.87 2.47 -7.56
CA TRP A 431 14.03 2.93 -8.95
C TRP A 431 15.45 2.79 -9.47
N GLY A 432 16.45 2.76 -8.60
CA GLY A 432 17.88 2.90 -8.91
C GLY A 432 18.35 4.35 -8.80
N ASP A 433 19.64 4.53 -8.53
CA ASP A 433 20.29 5.83 -8.46
C ASP A 433 20.82 6.24 -9.85
N PRO A 434 20.21 7.21 -10.56
CA PRO A 434 20.61 7.59 -11.91
C PRO A 434 21.97 8.30 -11.98
N ARG A 435 22.62 8.62 -10.84
CA ARG A 435 24.02 9.06 -10.81
C ARG A 435 24.97 7.93 -11.22
N GLU A 436 24.54 6.67 -11.11
CA GLU A 436 25.19 5.52 -11.70
C GLU A 436 24.67 5.25 -13.13
N LYS A 437 25.56 5.22 -14.11
CA LYS A 437 25.22 5.11 -15.54
C LYS A 437 24.27 3.96 -15.87
N LYS A 438 24.41 2.78 -15.22
CA LYS A 438 23.56 1.61 -15.48
C LYS A 438 22.09 1.86 -15.16
N TYR A 439 21.82 2.58 -14.05
CA TYR A 439 20.46 2.92 -13.65
C TYR A 439 19.91 4.08 -14.48
N TYR A 440 20.76 5.08 -14.81
CA TYR A 440 20.40 6.16 -15.70
C TYR A 440 19.92 5.63 -17.06
N ASP A 441 20.75 4.82 -17.73
CA ASP A 441 20.43 4.28 -19.06
C ASP A 441 19.15 3.44 -19.04
N TYR A 442 18.97 2.64 -17.99
CA TYR A 442 17.77 1.80 -17.86
C TYR A 442 16.53 2.64 -17.57
N MET A 443 16.60 3.58 -16.63
CA MET A 443 15.51 4.49 -16.28
C MET A 443 15.10 5.36 -17.46
N LEU A 444 16.08 5.94 -18.17
CA LEU A 444 15.84 6.72 -19.39
C LEU A 444 15.05 5.92 -20.43
N SER A 445 15.31 4.61 -20.54
CA SER A 445 14.66 3.74 -21.53
C SER A 445 13.18 3.46 -21.27
N TYR A 446 12.63 3.90 -20.15
CA TYR A 446 11.20 3.77 -19.84
C TYR A 446 10.56 5.03 -19.24
N SER A 447 11.33 6.03 -18.82
CA SER A 447 10.79 7.27 -18.24
C SER A 447 9.76 7.89 -19.17
N PRO A 448 8.49 8.00 -18.75
CA PRO A 448 7.40 8.41 -19.66
C PRO A 448 7.66 9.75 -20.36
N TYR A 449 8.15 10.73 -19.62
CA TYR A 449 8.48 12.05 -20.15
C TYR A 449 9.55 11.99 -21.24
N ASP A 450 10.60 11.18 -21.03
CA ASP A 450 11.74 11.10 -21.93
C ASP A 450 11.41 10.30 -23.20
N GLN A 451 10.52 9.33 -23.10
CA GLN A 451 10.13 8.42 -24.18
C GLN A 451 8.93 8.92 -25.02
N ILE A 452 8.48 10.16 -24.84
CA ILE A 452 7.45 10.75 -25.71
C ILE A 452 7.98 10.85 -27.14
N THR A 453 7.20 10.36 -28.08
CA THR A 453 7.47 10.42 -29.53
C THR A 453 6.30 11.03 -30.29
N ASN A 454 6.52 11.43 -31.53
CA ASN A 454 5.45 11.92 -32.41
C ASN A 454 4.59 10.76 -32.88
N THR A 455 3.47 10.52 -32.19
CA THR A 455 2.54 9.42 -32.49
C THR A 455 1.11 9.79 -32.11
N GLU A 456 0.14 8.97 -32.53
CA GLU A 456 -1.23 9.06 -32.05
C GLU A 456 -1.34 8.37 -30.68
N TYR A 457 -1.50 9.19 -29.62
CA TYR A 457 -1.75 8.71 -28.27
C TYR A 457 -3.23 8.45 -28.02
N PRO A 458 -3.59 7.56 -27.04
CA PRO A 458 -4.98 7.38 -26.65
C PRO A 458 -5.57 8.68 -26.04
N ASN A 459 -6.88 8.75 -25.88
CA ASN A 459 -7.45 9.83 -25.07
C ASN A 459 -6.86 9.79 -23.66
N MET A 460 -6.42 10.93 -23.11
CA MET A 460 -5.77 10.96 -21.79
C MET A 460 -6.37 12.00 -20.86
N LEU A 461 -6.56 11.60 -19.60
CA LEU A 461 -6.79 12.48 -18.47
C LEU A 461 -5.62 12.35 -17.50
N VAL A 462 -4.89 13.43 -17.31
CA VAL A 462 -3.82 13.54 -16.32
C VAL A 462 -4.34 14.40 -15.17
N THR A 463 -4.24 13.93 -13.93
CA THR A 463 -4.63 14.70 -12.74
C THR A 463 -3.42 14.97 -11.85
N SER A 464 -3.41 16.10 -11.13
CA SER A 464 -2.34 16.45 -10.19
C SER A 464 -2.87 17.33 -9.06
N GLY A 465 -2.14 17.37 -7.94
CA GLY A 465 -2.36 18.30 -6.83
C GLY A 465 -1.27 19.36 -6.78
N PHE A 466 -1.64 20.63 -6.66
CA PHE A 466 -0.64 21.73 -6.60
C PHE A 466 0.27 21.62 -5.37
N PHE A 467 -0.26 21.11 -4.25
CA PHE A 467 0.49 20.88 -3.01
C PHE A 467 0.98 19.42 -2.86
N ASP A 468 1.19 18.73 -3.97
CA ASP A 468 1.73 17.38 -3.94
C ASP A 468 3.19 17.39 -3.48
N SER A 469 3.45 16.69 -2.36
CA SER A 469 4.77 16.58 -1.74
C SER A 469 5.48 15.24 -2.03
N GLN A 470 4.84 14.34 -2.78
CA GLN A 470 5.39 13.04 -3.15
C GLN A 470 5.79 13.00 -4.62
N VAL A 471 4.88 13.45 -5.51
CA VAL A 471 5.14 13.65 -6.92
C VAL A 471 4.89 15.12 -7.22
N GLN A 472 5.92 15.86 -7.48
CA GLN A 472 5.86 17.31 -7.62
C GLN A 472 4.94 17.69 -8.79
N TYR A 473 4.10 18.70 -8.60
CA TYR A 473 3.07 19.11 -9.58
C TYR A 473 3.63 19.46 -10.97
N TRP A 474 4.90 19.84 -11.06
CA TRP A 474 5.54 20.16 -12.34
C TRP A 474 5.84 18.93 -13.20
N GLU A 475 5.95 17.72 -12.63
CA GLU A 475 6.14 16.50 -13.43
C GLU A 475 4.98 16.25 -14.39
N PRO A 476 3.72 16.08 -13.91
CA PRO A 476 2.58 15.92 -14.81
C PRO A 476 2.34 17.17 -15.70
N LEU A 477 2.66 18.36 -15.20
CA LEU A 477 2.54 19.59 -16.00
C LEU A 477 3.49 19.59 -17.20
N LYS A 478 4.78 19.32 -16.98
CA LYS A 478 5.80 19.18 -18.05
C LYS A 478 5.43 18.05 -19.02
N TYR A 479 5.01 16.91 -18.48
CA TYR A 479 4.62 15.76 -19.27
C TYR A 479 3.49 16.09 -20.25
N VAL A 480 2.42 16.73 -19.79
CA VAL A 480 1.30 17.15 -20.66
C VAL A 480 1.73 18.22 -21.65
N ALA A 481 2.60 19.15 -21.26
CA ALA A 481 3.12 20.16 -22.18
C ALA A 481 3.89 19.52 -23.35
N LYS A 482 4.81 18.57 -23.04
CA LYS A 482 5.58 17.85 -24.06
C LYS A 482 4.69 16.93 -24.91
N LEU A 483 3.70 16.27 -24.31
CA LEU A 483 2.72 15.49 -25.06
C LEU A 483 1.97 16.34 -26.09
N ARG A 484 1.52 17.55 -25.72
CA ARG A 484 0.81 18.44 -26.64
C ARG A 484 1.63 18.83 -27.88
N ASP A 485 2.94 19.00 -27.70
CA ASP A 485 3.86 19.31 -28.80
C ASP A 485 4.05 18.09 -29.73
N SER A 486 4.03 16.88 -29.19
CA SER A 486 4.25 15.62 -29.92
C SER A 486 2.95 14.91 -30.36
N TRP A 487 1.78 15.45 -29.98
CA TRP A 487 0.49 14.81 -30.15
C TRP A 487 0.04 14.75 -31.60
N GLN A 488 -0.20 13.55 -32.10
CA GLN A 488 -0.78 13.35 -33.43
C GLN A 488 -2.25 12.93 -33.32
N GLY A 489 -3.06 13.29 -34.32
CA GLY A 489 -4.48 12.90 -34.36
C GLY A 489 -5.42 13.83 -33.56
N TYR A 490 -6.62 13.32 -33.26
CA TYR A 490 -7.73 14.10 -32.70
C TYR A 490 -8.16 13.63 -31.30
N ASN A 491 -7.42 12.72 -30.68
CA ASN A 491 -7.72 12.23 -29.34
C ASN A 491 -7.59 13.34 -28.28
N LYS A 492 -8.34 13.24 -27.21
CA LYS A 492 -8.42 14.27 -26.15
C LYS A 492 -7.24 14.13 -25.19
N LEU A 493 -6.61 15.26 -24.84
CA LEU A 493 -5.60 15.34 -23.79
C LEU A 493 -6.01 16.42 -22.77
N TYR A 494 -6.36 15.99 -21.57
CA TYR A 494 -6.76 16.86 -20.48
C TYR A 494 -5.76 16.81 -19.32
N LEU A 495 -5.50 17.98 -18.73
CA LEU A 495 -4.81 18.13 -17.45
C LEU A 495 -5.76 18.78 -16.45
N HIS A 496 -6.00 18.12 -15.33
CA HIS A 496 -6.71 18.68 -14.19
C HIS A 496 -5.76 18.90 -13.01
N MET A 497 -5.50 20.17 -12.70
CA MET A 497 -4.70 20.57 -11.54
C MET A 497 -5.62 20.93 -10.37
N ASN A 498 -5.58 20.15 -9.29
CA ASN A 498 -6.30 20.46 -8.05
C ASN A 498 -5.49 21.48 -7.24
N MET A 499 -5.94 22.74 -7.24
CA MET A 499 -5.24 23.87 -6.58
C MET A 499 -5.38 23.86 -5.03
N GLU A 500 -6.12 22.91 -4.45
CA GLU A 500 -6.40 22.87 -3.00
C GLU A 500 -5.94 21.56 -2.34
N ALA A 501 -5.31 20.66 -3.09
CA ALA A 501 -4.95 19.34 -2.60
C ALA A 501 -3.51 18.95 -2.95
N GLY A 502 -3.00 17.98 -2.21
CA GLY A 502 -1.73 17.29 -2.46
C GLY A 502 -1.96 15.91 -3.07
N HIS A 503 -1.00 14.99 -2.85
CA HIS A 503 -0.94 13.66 -3.46
C HIS A 503 -2.20 12.81 -3.28
N SER A 504 -2.81 12.86 -2.11
CA SER A 504 -3.99 12.03 -1.79
C SER A 504 -5.33 12.67 -2.20
N GLY A 505 -5.32 13.80 -2.90
CA GLY A 505 -6.54 14.52 -3.27
C GLY A 505 -7.19 15.27 -2.10
N LYS A 506 -8.44 15.68 -2.26
CA LYS A 506 -9.18 16.45 -1.23
C LYS A 506 -9.51 15.62 -0.01
N SER A 507 -9.27 16.17 1.17
CA SER A 507 -9.68 15.57 2.43
C SER A 507 -11.21 15.56 2.58
N GLY A 508 -11.73 14.48 3.17
CA GLY A 508 -13.16 14.30 3.45
C GLY A 508 -13.89 13.51 2.37
N ARG A 509 -14.71 12.54 2.83
CA ARG A 509 -15.40 11.54 2.00
C ARG A 509 -16.10 12.13 0.77
N PHE A 510 -16.95 13.13 0.97
CA PHE A 510 -17.79 13.68 -0.10
C PHE A 510 -17.05 14.63 -1.06
N ARG A 511 -15.99 15.30 -0.59
CA ARG A 511 -15.17 16.15 -1.46
C ARG A 511 -14.39 15.32 -2.46
N ARG A 512 -13.89 14.19 -2.04
CA ARG A 512 -13.14 13.23 -2.87
C ARG A 512 -14.02 12.61 -3.98
N TYR A 513 -15.33 12.48 -3.77
CA TYR A 513 -16.24 11.99 -4.81
C TYR A 513 -16.27 12.87 -6.06
N LYS A 514 -15.95 14.15 -5.98
CA LYS A 514 -15.85 15.03 -7.16
C LYS A 514 -14.66 14.65 -8.06
N GLU A 515 -13.58 14.16 -7.49
CA GLU A 515 -12.41 13.71 -8.23
C GLU A 515 -12.74 12.40 -8.98
N TYR A 516 -13.33 11.43 -8.29
CA TYR A 516 -13.83 10.21 -8.96
C TYR A 516 -14.89 10.53 -10.05
N ALA A 517 -15.76 11.50 -9.79
CA ALA A 517 -16.77 11.89 -10.78
C ALA A 517 -16.15 12.48 -12.05
N LEU A 518 -15.06 13.23 -11.94
CA LEU A 518 -14.29 13.73 -13.10
C LEU A 518 -13.70 12.58 -13.91
N GLU A 519 -13.01 11.64 -13.24
CA GLU A 519 -12.42 10.47 -13.88
C GLU A 519 -13.48 9.62 -14.59
N TYR A 520 -14.58 9.35 -13.91
CA TYR A 520 -15.68 8.55 -14.47
C TYR A 520 -16.43 9.27 -15.60
N ALA A 521 -16.61 10.59 -15.50
CA ALA A 521 -17.20 11.37 -16.60
C ALA A 521 -16.34 11.27 -17.87
N PHE A 522 -15.00 11.31 -17.73
CA PHE A 522 -14.08 11.10 -18.85
C PHE A 522 -14.27 9.71 -19.48
N LEU A 523 -14.31 8.64 -18.68
CA LEU A 523 -14.51 7.26 -19.17
C LEU A 523 -15.88 7.08 -19.85
N LEU A 524 -16.94 7.61 -19.23
CA LEU A 524 -18.32 7.49 -19.74
C LEU A 524 -18.51 8.28 -21.03
N ASP A 525 -17.92 9.47 -21.15
CA ASP A 525 -17.94 10.27 -22.38
C ASP A 525 -17.28 9.52 -23.54
N LEU A 526 -16.09 8.95 -23.31
CA LEU A 526 -15.39 8.14 -24.32
C LEU A 526 -16.13 6.83 -24.66
N GLY A 527 -16.82 6.25 -23.70
CA GLY A 527 -17.66 5.07 -23.88
C GLY A 527 -19.02 5.36 -24.54
N GLY A 528 -19.35 6.63 -24.82
CA GLY A 528 -20.62 7.04 -25.39
C GLY A 528 -21.82 6.88 -24.44
N ILE A 529 -21.59 6.81 -23.13
CA ILE A 529 -22.61 6.57 -22.11
C ILE A 529 -23.05 7.93 -21.51
N LYS A 530 -24.28 8.33 -21.77
CA LYS A 530 -24.82 9.65 -21.37
C LYS A 530 -25.61 9.65 -20.06
N LYS A 531 -26.00 8.48 -19.52
CA LYS A 531 -26.78 8.34 -18.27
C LYS A 531 -26.34 7.13 -17.46
#